data_d75a3e273f6455542fcf3913084d7257
#
_entry.id   d75a3e273f6455542fcf3913084d7257
#
_cell.length_a   1.000
_cell.length_b   1.000
_cell.length_c   1.000
_cell.angle_alpha   90.00
_cell.angle_beta   90.00
_cell.angle_gamma   90.00
#
_symmetry.space_group_name_H-M   'P 1'
#
loop_
_entity.id
_entity.type
_entity.pdbx_description
1 polymer ?
#
loop_
_entity_poly.entity_id
_entity_poly.type
_entity_poly.pdbx_seq_one_letter_code
_entity_poly.pdbx_strand_id
1 'polypeptide(L)'
;FFLARVKFEHALRNTTLTPSSSRGVLYKRAHFSLTMMNVMKCLKSYVLAHEYTEETILRYFFSLAFLSFLTHELLHLMSALIFPKYLFGEKKWEKLAKHRRAQVVHAPNQILNGLLAGQVVRGSLERFPSAMKKNGKFDVGRRLETTTRGGGLFGGFLNLLTKGGVLGGKAVTFRRTTVLATAASCGYLMYDFLLLTIFDRKNMLRAHGRRQYMIYIMHHVLPLLMWPVATRYGTFEYFVAWGVRSELSQAAMGLRTVCIGMGILDTIYGVIVQLNFVGVYFWVRMWPLLDHVRSMAKADWFAENVPRWQLPFAFFTVPVPAMLNVYWWFMIMGAVWKVVSGGNKKKKEA
;
A
#
# COMPACT_ATOMS: atom_id res chain seq x y z
N PHE A 1 -15.58 1.57 16.80
CA PHE A 1 -14.39 0.83 16.36
C PHE A 1 -13.11 1.33 17.06
N PHE A 2 -12.85 2.64 17.07
CA PHE A 2 -11.72 3.27 17.74
C PHE A 2 -11.66 2.92 19.24
N LEU A 3 -12.77 3.11 19.97
CA LEU A 3 -12.87 2.75 21.38
C LEU A 3 -12.69 1.24 21.63
N ALA A 4 -13.16 0.39 20.71
CA ALA A 4 -12.96 -1.04 20.79
C ALA A 4 -11.48 -1.43 20.63
N ARG A 5 -10.75 -0.77 19.73
CA ARG A 5 -9.30 -0.95 19.55
C ARG A 5 -8.52 -0.51 20.79
N VAL A 6 -8.80 0.69 21.31
CA VAL A 6 -8.14 1.20 22.52
C VAL A 6 -8.38 0.28 23.72
N LYS A 7 -9.63 -0.18 23.91
CA LYS A 7 -9.96 -1.17 24.95
C LYS A 7 -9.27 -2.52 24.73
N PHE A 8 -9.16 -2.96 23.48
CA PHE A 8 -8.50 -4.22 23.12
C PHE A 8 -6.97 -4.13 23.33
N GLU A 9 -6.32 -3.05 22.92
CA GLU A 9 -4.89 -2.83 23.16
C GLU A 9 -4.58 -2.68 24.66
N HIS A 10 -5.47 -2.02 25.43
CA HIS A 10 -5.35 -1.93 26.88
C HIS A 10 -5.56 -3.29 27.56
N ALA A 11 -6.51 -4.08 27.08
CA ALA A 11 -6.74 -5.46 27.55
C ALA A 11 -5.54 -6.37 27.23
N LEU A 12 -4.93 -6.25 26.05
CA LEU A 12 -3.70 -6.99 25.69
C LEU A 12 -2.49 -6.64 26.56
N ARG A 13 -2.40 -5.38 27.02
CA ARG A 13 -1.30 -4.94 27.91
C ARG A 13 -1.44 -5.44 29.35
N ASN A 14 -2.67 -5.70 29.78
CA ASN A 14 -2.98 -6.02 31.17
C ASN A 14 -3.29 -7.52 31.42
N THR A 15 -3.38 -8.34 30.37
CA THR A 15 -3.63 -9.78 30.54
C THR A 15 -2.33 -10.57 30.63
N THR A 16 -1.92 -10.87 31.84
CA THR A 16 -1.31 -12.15 32.18
C THR A 16 -2.42 -13.22 32.00
N LEU A 17 -2.41 -13.90 30.85
CA LEU A 17 -3.43 -14.88 30.49
C LEU A 17 -3.39 -16.08 31.44
N THR A 18 -4.33 -16.15 32.38
CA THR A 18 -4.60 -17.39 33.10
C THR A 18 -5.40 -18.35 32.20
N PRO A 19 -5.13 -19.66 32.22
CA PRO A 19 -5.72 -20.65 31.28
C PRO A 19 -7.22 -20.76 31.29
N SER A 20 -7.93 -20.30 32.33
CA SER A 20 -9.38 -20.46 32.49
C SER A 20 -10.23 -19.46 31.64
N SER A 21 -9.65 -18.40 31.09
CA SER A 21 -10.41 -17.38 30.32
C SER A 21 -10.48 -17.65 28.81
N SER A 22 -9.87 -18.75 28.33
CA SER A 22 -9.67 -19.02 26.89
C SER A 22 -10.97 -19.22 26.08
N ARG A 23 -12.02 -19.81 26.67
CA ARG A 23 -13.29 -20.09 25.97
C ARG A 23 -14.10 -18.83 25.66
N GLY A 24 -14.18 -17.89 26.59
CA GLY A 24 -14.91 -16.63 26.38
C GLY A 24 -14.26 -15.70 25.36
N VAL A 25 -12.92 -15.72 25.29
CA VAL A 25 -12.15 -14.97 24.28
C VAL A 25 -12.30 -15.57 22.89
N LEU A 26 -12.30 -16.91 22.78
CA LEU A 26 -12.54 -17.64 21.53
C LEU A 26 -13.95 -17.39 20.98
N TYR A 27 -14.98 -17.40 21.81
CA TYR A 27 -16.35 -17.14 21.40
C TYR A 27 -16.55 -15.70 20.89
N LYS A 28 -16.02 -14.69 21.60
CA LYS A 28 -16.04 -13.30 21.15
C LYS A 28 -15.26 -13.10 19.84
N ARG A 29 -14.15 -13.81 19.64
CA ARG A 29 -13.36 -13.80 18.40
C ARG A 29 -14.13 -14.42 17.24
N ALA A 30 -14.75 -15.57 17.44
CA ALA A 30 -15.56 -16.23 16.41
C ALA A 30 -16.75 -15.36 15.98
N HIS A 31 -17.44 -14.73 16.91
CA HIS A 31 -18.54 -13.81 16.62
C HIS A 31 -18.09 -12.57 15.88
N PHE A 32 -16.96 -11.96 16.25
CA PHE A 32 -16.36 -10.84 15.56
C PHE A 32 -15.93 -11.23 14.13
N SER A 33 -15.28 -12.37 13.97
CA SER A 33 -14.88 -12.89 12.65
C SER A 33 -16.08 -13.16 11.74
N LEU A 34 -17.18 -13.73 12.28
CA LEU A 34 -18.39 -13.99 11.51
C LEU A 34 -19.11 -12.70 11.09
N THR A 35 -19.16 -11.72 11.98
CA THR A 35 -19.72 -10.39 11.68
C THR A 35 -18.89 -9.68 10.60
N MET A 36 -17.57 -9.72 10.69
CA MET A 36 -16.67 -9.16 9.67
C MET A 36 -16.83 -9.87 8.32
N MET A 37 -16.93 -11.20 8.30
CA MET A 37 -17.20 -11.96 7.06
C MET A 37 -18.53 -11.57 6.42
N ASN A 38 -19.58 -11.35 7.21
CA ASN A 38 -20.87 -10.92 6.69
C ASN A 38 -20.83 -9.50 6.14
N VAL A 39 -20.17 -8.57 6.85
CA VAL A 39 -19.90 -7.20 6.34
C VAL A 39 -19.10 -7.26 5.04
N MET A 40 -18.07 -8.10 4.97
CA MET A 40 -17.25 -8.32 3.77
C MET A 40 -18.09 -8.87 2.60
N LYS A 41 -18.98 -9.83 2.85
CA LYS A 41 -19.89 -10.38 1.83
C LYS A 41 -20.87 -9.32 1.32
N CYS A 42 -21.50 -8.56 2.22
CA CYS A 42 -22.40 -7.46 1.84
C CYS A 42 -21.70 -6.37 1.04
N LEU A 43 -20.52 -5.91 1.48
CA LEU A 43 -19.71 -4.94 0.75
C LEU A 43 -19.26 -5.48 -0.61
N LYS A 44 -18.87 -6.76 -0.67
CA LYS A 44 -18.49 -7.44 -1.91
C LYS A 44 -19.68 -7.48 -2.89
N SER A 45 -20.86 -7.89 -2.47
CA SER A 45 -22.05 -7.92 -3.32
C SER A 45 -22.44 -6.52 -3.81
N TYR A 46 -22.38 -5.53 -2.92
CA TYR A 46 -22.67 -4.13 -3.26
C TYR A 46 -21.65 -3.57 -4.26
N VAL A 47 -20.37 -3.80 -4.05
CA VAL A 47 -19.27 -3.32 -4.92
C VAL A 47 -19.31 -3.97 -6.30
N LEU A 48 -19.74 -5.24 -6.39
CA LEU A 48 -19.73 -6.00 -7.65
C LEU A 48 -20.99 -5.81 -8.49
N ALA A 49 -22.12 -5.39 -7.90
CA ALA A 49 -23.42 -5.36 -8.55
C ALA A 49 -23.67 -4.13 -9.42
N HIS A 50 -22.90 -3.05 -9.28
CA HIS A 50 -23.24 -1.78 -9.91
C HIS A 50 -22.25 -1.37 -11.04
N GLU A 51 -22.73 -0.61 -12.01
CA GLU A 51 -21.90 0.07 -12.99
C GLU A 51 -21.30 1.34 -12.41
N TYR A 52 -20.04 1.64 -12.77
CA TYR A 52 -19.36 2.85 -12.31
C TYR A 52 -19.89 4.07 -13.10
N THR A 53 -20.93 4.70 -12.61
CA THR A 53 -21.37 6.02 -13.10
C THR A 53 -20.59 7.12 -12.37
N GLU A 54 -20.61 8.36 -12.89
CA GLU A 54 -19.96 9.50 -12.22
C GLU A 54 -20.52 9.76 -10.82
N GLU A 55 -21.80 9.51 -10.63
CA GLU A 55 -22.47 9.72 -9.33
C GLU A 55 -22.12 8.62 -8.33
N THR A 56 -21.95 7.40 -8.79
CA THR A 56 -21.71 6.24 -7.90
C THR A 56 -20.25 5.99 -7.62
N ILE A 57 -19.32 6.46 -8.48
CA ILE A 57 -17.90 6.14 -8.40
C ILE A 57 -17.26 6.48 -7.04
N LEU A 58 -17.63 7.61 -6.44
CA LEU A 58 -17.10 7.98 -5.11
C LEU A 58 -17.63 7.08 -4.00
N ARG A 59 -18.90 6.68 -4.06
CA ARG A 59 -19.45 5.73 -3.08
C ARG A 59 -18.70 4.42 -3.15
N TYR A 60 -18.42 3.92 -4.34
CA TYR A 60 -17.59 2.73 -4.54
C TYR A 60 -16.20 2.90 -4.02
N PHE A 61 -15.55 3.99 -4.40
CA PHE A 61 -14.20 4.30 -3.99
C PHE A 61 -14.08 4.28 -2.46
N PHE A 62 -14.93 5.01 -1.77
CA PHE A 62 -14.89 5.09 -0.30
C PHE A 62 -15.32 3.80 0.37
N SER A 63 -16.28 3.06 -0.19
CA SER A 63 -16.67 1.74 0.34
C SER A 63 -15.51 0.74 0.25
N LEU A 64 -14.80 0.72 -0.87
CA LEU A 64 -13.63 -0.12 -1.07
C LEU A 64 -12.44 0.32 -0.21
N ALA A 65 -12.20 1.63 -0.09
CA ALA A 65 -11.16 2.16 0.77
C ALA A 65 -11.43 1.81 2.23
N PHE A 66 -12.67 1.92 2.68
CA PHE A 66 -13.08 1.54 4.03
C PHE A 66 -12.92 0.03 4.26
N LEU A 67 -13.32 -0.80 3.30
CA LEU A 67 -13.12 -2.25 3.38
C LEU A 67 -11.64 -2.61 3.46
N SER A 68 -10.82 -1.99 2.64
CA SER A 68 -9.36 -2.15 2.67
C SER A 68 -8.79 -1.72 4.03
N PHE A 69 -9.20 -0.57 4.54
CA PHE A 69 -8.83 -0.09 5.87
C PHE A 69 -9.15 -1.13 6.96
N LEU A 70 -10.37 -1.67 6.98
CA LEU A 70 -10.77 -2.71 7.95
C LEU A 70 -9.94 -3.99 7.78
N THR A 71 -9.61 -4.37 6.56
CA THR A 71 -8.77 -5.53 6.27
C THR A 71 -7.36 -5.33 6.85
N HIS A 72 -6.77 -4.15 6.69
CA HIS A 72 -5.46 -3.84 7.23
C HIS A 72 -5.46 -3.76 8.76
N GLU A 73 -6.51 -3.23 9.37
CA GLU A 73 -6.68 -3.26 10.84
C GLU A 73 -6.77 -4.70 11.37
N LEU A 74 -7.56 -5.54 10.72
CA LEU A 74 -7.69 -6.94 11.11
C LEU A 74 -6.35 -7.68 10.96
N LEU A 75 -5.65 -7.48 9.86
CA LEU A 75 -4.35 -8.09 9.62
C LEU A 75 -3.31 -7.62 10.66
N HIS A 76 -3.33 -6.34 11.05
CA HIS A 76 -2.49 -5.82 12.11
C HIS A 76 -2.76 -6.50 13.45
N LEU A 77 -4.03 -6.61 13.84
CA LEU A 77 -4.43 -7.28 15.08
C LEU A 77 -4.05 -8.76 15.07
N MET A 78 -4.26 -9.46 13.96
CA MET A 78 -3.83 -10.86 13.81
C MET A 78 -2.31 -11.00 13.91
N SER A 79 -1.56 -10.13 13.25
CA SER A 79 -0.10 -10.15 13.31
C SER A 79 0.42 -9.89 14.73
N ALA A 80 -0.18 -8.95 15.46
CA ALA A 80 0.16 -8.67 16.85
C ALA A 80 -0.10 -9.86 17.79
N LEU A 81 -1.08 -10.72 17.46
CA LEU A 81 -1.40 -11.94 18.24
C LEU A 81 -0.53 -13.13 17.86
N ILE A 82 -0.26 -13.30 16.56
CA ILE A 82 0.38 -14.50 16.02
C ILE A 82 1.91 -14.41 16.15
N PHE A 83 2.50 -13.26 15.83
CA PHE A 83 3.95 -13.12 15.70
C PHE A 83 4.72 -13.39 17.00
N PRO A 84 4.29 -12.86 18.18
CA PRO A 84 4.99 -13.14 19.42
C PRO A 84 5.14 -14.63 19.71
N LYS A 85 4.08 -15.38 19.46
CA LYS A 85 4.01 -16.79 19.83
C LYS A 85 4.57 -17.74 18.76
N TYR A 86 4.16 -17.54 17.50
CA TYR A 86 4.40 -18.54 16.45
C TYR A 86 5.55 -18.19 15.52
N LEU A 87 5.85 -16.90 15.30
CA LEU A 87 6.90 -16.52 14.37
C LEU A 87 8.23 -16.23 15.07
N PHE A 88 8.19 -15.57 16.24
CA PHE A 88 9.41 -15.15 16.94
C PHE A 88 9.71 -15.98 18.19
N GLY A 89 8.68 -16.52 18.85
CA GLY A 89 8.77 -17.04 20.21
C GLY A 89 8.82 -15.91 21.25
N GLU A 90 8.14 -16.10 22.39
CA GLU A 90 7.92 -15.06 23.39
C GLU A 90 9.23 -14.41 23.88
N LYS A 91 10.23 -15.23 24.22
CA LYS A 91 11.54 -14.74 24.72
C LYS A 91 12.27 -13.82 23.72
N LYS A 92 12.23 -14.16 22.44
CA LYS A 92 12.87 -13.36 21.39
C LYS A 92 12.06 -12.08 21.10
N TRP A 93 10.72 -12.20 21.11
CA TRP A 93 9.82 -11.08 20.95
C TRP A 93 9.99 -10.02 22.04
N GLU A 94 10.12 -10.43 23.30
CA GLU A 94 10.32 -9.53 24.43
C GLU A 94 11.65 -8.75 24.35
N LYS A 95 12.67 -9.36 23.77
CA LYS A 95 13.98 -8.70 23.54
C LYS A 95 13.95 -7.68 22.41
N LEU A 96 12.96 -7.73 21.50
CA LEU A 96 12.83 -6.74 20.44
C LEU A 96 12.43 -5.37 21.03
N ALA A 97 13.10 -4.32 20.60
CA ALA A 97 12.74 -2.95 20.95
C ALA A 97 11.29 -2.64 20.48
N LYS A 98 10.54 -1.85 21.26
CA LYS A 98 9.12 -1.55 20.99
C LYS A 98 8.85 -1.08 19.55
N HIS A 99 9.71 -0.17 19.03
CA HIS A 99 9.58 0.32 17.66
C HIS A 99 9.79 -0.78 16.61
N ARG A 100 10.65 -1.77 16.87
CA ARG A 100 10.88 -2.92 16.00
C ARG A 100 9.69 -3.86 15.99
N ARG A 101 9.09 -4.11 17.17
CA ARG A 101 7.84 -4.90 17.24
C ARG A 101 6.74 -4.26 16.41
N ALA A 102 6.53 -2.95 16.54
CA ALA A 102 5.55 -2.21 15.76
C ALA A 102 5.80 -2.34 14.25
N GLN A 103 7.04 -2.16 13.79
CA GLN A 103 7.39 -2.32 12.38
C GLN A 103 7.12 -3.73 11.86
N VAL A 104 7.47 -4.76 12.63
CA VAL A 104 7.26 -6.17 12.24
C VAL A 104 5.78 -6.51 12.19
N VAL A 105 4.97 -6.06 13.14
CA VAL A 105 3.51 -6.26 13.13
C VAL A 105 2.86 -5.57 11.93
N HIS A 106 3.41 -4.45 11.49
CA HIS A 106 2.93 -3.70 10.32
C HIS A 106 3.36 -4.32 8.97
N ALA A 107 4.44 -5.10 8.94
CA ALA A 107 5.00 -5.65 7.71
C ALA A 107 4.01 -6.44 6.82
N PRO A 108 3.09 -7.29 7.34
CA PRO A 108 2.09 -7.97 6.52
C PRO A 108 1.16 -7.00 5.78
N ASN A 109 0.84 -5.85 6.38
CA ASN A 109 0.03 -4.80 5.75
C ASN A 109 0.75 -4.19 4.54
N GLN A 110 2.06 -3.95 4.66
CA GLN A 110 2.89 -3.48 3.56
C GLN A 110 2.93 -4.50 2.41
N ILE A 111 3.09 -5.79 2.74
CA ILE A 111 3.09 -6.88 1.75
C ILE A 111 1.73 -6.94 1.05
N LEU A 112 0.64 -6.92 1.80
CA LEU A 112 -0.70 -7.00 1.24
C LEU A 112 -1.00 -5.81 0.32
N ASN A 113 -0.71 -4.58 0.74
CA ASN A 113 -0.92 -3.38 -0.10
C ASN A 113 -0.08 -3.45 -1.38
N GLY A 114 1.20 -3.80 -1.27
CA GLY A 114 2.07 -3.93 -2.43
C GLY A 114 1.52 -4.92 -3.46
N LEU A 115 1.05 -6.07 -3.02
CA LEU A 115 0.51 -7.10 -3.90
C LEU A 115 -0.87 -6.74 -4.46
N LEU A 116 -1.80 -6.25 -3.64
CA LEU A 116 -3.16 -5.94 -4.09
C LEU A 116 -3.22 -4.69 -4.95
N ALA A 117 -2.56 -3.60 -4.54
CA ALA A 117 -2.63 -2.34 -5.27
C ALA A 117 -1.57 -2.27 -6.37
N GLY A 118 -0.30 -2.40 -6.01
CA GLY A 118 0.81 -2.18 -6.93
C GLY A 118 0.84 -3.18 -8.09
N GLN A 119 0.63 -4.47 -7.83
CA GLN A 119 0.66 -5.50 -8.87
C GLN A 119 -0.55 -5.44 -9.80
N VAL A 120 -1.74 -5.10 -9.26
CA VAL A 120 -2.96 -4.97 -10.06
C VAL A 120 -2.80 -3.86 -11.11
N VAL A 121 -2.29 -2.70 -10.72
CA VAL A 121 -2.13 -1.54 -11.62
C VAL A 121 -0.99 -1.74 -12.60
N ARG A 122 0.09 -2.44 -12.22
CA ARG A 122 1.23 -2.66 -13.08
C ARG A 122 0.87 -3.26 -14.43
N GLY A 123 0.09 -4.35 -14.44
CA GLY A 123 -0.33 -5.01 -15.68
C GLY A 123 -1.17 -4.12 -16.61
N SER A 124 -1.80 -3.10 -16.03
CA SER A 124 -2.57 -2.11 -16.79
C SER A 124 -1.66 -1.04 -17.40
N LEU A 125 -0.65 -0.55 -16.66
CA LEU A 125 0.26 0.50 -17.10
C LEU A 125 1.18 0.08 -18.25
N GLU A 126 1.58 -1.20 -18.33
CA GLU A 126 2.46 -1.71 -19.41
C GLU A 126 1.84 -1.56 -20.81
N ARG A 127 0.50 -1.46 -20.89
CA ARG A 127 -0.25 -1.33 -22.15
C ARG A 127 -0.69 0.10 -22.47
N PHE A 128 -0.38 1.04 -21.61
CA PHE A 128 -0.99 2.34 -21.56
C PHE A 128 -0.39 3.43 -22.49
N PRO A 129 0.93 3.52 -22.71
CA PRO A 129 1.53 4.67 -23.39
C PRO A 129 1.02 4.90 -24.82
N SER A 130 0.58 3.84 -25.52
CA SER A 130 0.10 3.95 -26.89
C SER A 130 -1.33 4.49 -27.01
N ALA A 131 -2.18 4.25 -26.00
CA ALA A 131 -3.58 4.63 -26.02
C ALA A 131 -3.83 6.10 -25.65
N MET A 132 -2.86 6.78 -25.04
CA MET A 132 -3.00 8.16 -24.52
C MET A 132 -2.47 9.23 -25.44
N LYS A 133 -1.91 8.89 -26.59
CA LYS A 133 -1.41 9.89 -27.52
C LYS A 133 -2.53 10.39 -28.43
N LYS A 134 -2.90 11.65 -28.26
CA LYS A 134 -3.69 12.40 -29.24
C LYS A 134 -2.80 13.52 -29.79
N ASN A 135 -2.56 13.51 -31.11
CA ASN A 135 -1.72 14.52 -31.77
C ASN A 135 -0.31 14.72 -31.15
N GLY A 136 0.32 13.63 -30.68
CA GLY A 136 1.66 13.68 -30.08
C GLY A 136 1.71 14.17 -28.62
N LYS A 137 0.61 14.66 -28.08
CA LYS A 137 0.48 15.08 -26.68
C LYS A 137 -0.17 13.97 -25.85
N PHE A 138 0.12 13.99 -24.56
CA PHE A 138 -0.40 13.09 -23.57
C PHE A 138 -1.67 13.70 -22.95
N ASP A 139 -2.85 13.17 -23.31
CA ASP A 139 -4.12 13.69 -22.84
C ASP A 139 -4.41 13.23 -21.40
N VAL A 140 -4.20 14.10 -20.42
CA VAL A 140 -4.41 13.83 -18.99
C VAL A 140 -5.88 13.82 -18.59
N GLY A 141 -6.75 14.31 -19.42
CA GLY A 141 -8.20 14.33 -19.19
C GLY A 141 -8.94 13.16 -19.80
N ARG A 142 -8.25 12.31 -20.58
CA ARG A 142 -8.89 11.20 -21.27
C ARG A 142 -9.26 10.08 -20.31
N ARG A 143 -10.55 9.78 -20.24
CA ARG A 143 -11.05 8.58 -19.56
C ARG A 143 -10.66 7.34 -20.36
N LEU A 144 -10.02 6.40 -19.69
CA LEU A 144 -9.52 5.19 -20.35
C LEU A 144 -10.47 4.03 -20.15
N GLU A 145 -11.20 3.73 -21.20
CA GLU A 145 -12.10 2.59 -21.25
C GLU A 145 -11.50 1.35 -21.93
N THR A 146 -10.17 1.30 -22.08
CA THR A 146 -9.51 0.16 -22.74
C THR A 146 -9.69 -1.13 -21.95
N THR A 147 -10.20 -2.16 -22.61
CA THR A 147 -10.32 -3.50 -22.04
C THR A 147 -8.96 -4.14 -21.83
N THR A 148 -8.65 -4.50 -20.60
CA THR A 148 -7.41 -5.22 -20.26
C THR A 148 -7.67 -6.73 -20.24
N ARG A 149 -7.09 -7.48 -21.19
CA ARG A 149 -6.92 -8.92 -21.01
C ARG A 149 -5.78 -9.15 -20.00
N GLY A 150 -6.11 -9.69 -18.84
CA GLY A 150 -5.14 -9.93 -17.79
C GLY A 150 -4.07 -10.94 -18.21
N GLY A 151 -2.83 -10.49 -18.33
CA GLY A 151 -1.65 -11.34 -18.47
C GLY A 151 -0.80 -11.29 -17.20
N GLY A 152 -0.32 -12.44 -16.72
CA GLY A 152 0.52 -12.59 -15.54
C GLY A 152 -0.16 -13.33 -14.38
N LEU A 153 0.62 -13.71 -13.36
CA LEU A 153 0.14 -14.53 -12.22
C LEU A 153 -1.05 -13.90 -11.50
N PHE A 154 -1.11 -12.58 -11.45
CA PHE A 154 -2.22 -11.83 -10.86
C PHE A 154 -3.37 -11.62 -11.86
N GLY A 155 -3.08 -11.58 -13.16
CA GLY A 155 -4.09 -11.69 -14.21
C GLY A 155 -4.83 -13.02 -14.14
N GLY A 156 -4.15 -14.11 -13.72
CA GLY A 156 -4.78 -15.39 -13.36
C GLY A 156 -5.72 -15.25 -12.16
N PHE A 157 -5.33 -14.57 -11.09
CA PHE A 157 -6.18 -14.32 -9.92
C PHE A 157 -7.33 -13.37 -10.25
N LEU A 158 -7.08 -12.27 -10.98
CA LEU A 158 -8.12 -11.38 -11.46
C LEU A 158 -9.06 -12.10 -12.45
N ASN A 159 -8.53 -12.96 -13.33
CA ASN A 159 -9.31 -13.83 -14.22
C ASN A 159 -10.10 -14.89 -13.44
N LEU A 160 -9.56 -15.43 -12.34
CA LEU A 160 -10.29 -16.33 -11.45
C LEU A 160 -11.45 -15.58 -10.77
N LEU A 161 -11.22 -14.35 -10.33
CA LEU A 161 -12.27 -13.48 -9.78
C LEU A 161 -13.29 -13.05 -10.86
N THR A 162 -12.86 -12.88 -12.12
CA THR A 162 -13.72 -12.42 -13.22
C THR A 162 -14.36 -13.56 -14.00
N LYS A 163 -13.63 -14.65 -14.30
CA LYS A 163 -14.13 -15.83 -15.03
C LYS A 163 -14.85 -16.84 -14.13
N GLY A 164 -14.45 -16.93 -12.87
CA GLY A 164 -14.99 -17.90 -11.91
C GLY A 164 -16.28 -17.50 -11.20
N GLY A 165 -16.96 -16.45 -11.64
CA GLY A 165 -18.28 -16.11 -11.12
C GLY A 165 -18.34 -14.98 -10.10
N VAL A 166 -17.25 -14.27 -9.80
CA VAL A 166 -17.30 -13.15 -8.85
C VAL A 166 -17.58 -11.82 -9.55
N LEU A 167 -17.12 -11.65 -10.79
CA LEU A 167 -17.32 -10.42 -11.61
C LEU A 167 -18.05 -10.70 -12.93
N GLY A 168 -18.73 -11.85 -13.05
CA GLY A 168 -19.65 -12.13 -14.16
C GLY A 168 -19.05 -12.14 -15.56
N GLY A 169 -17.75 -12.47 -15.72
CA GLY A 169 -17.12 -12.62 -17.03
C GLY A 169 -16.95 -11.34 -17.86
N LYS A 170 -17.35 -10.18 -17.33
CA LYS A 170 -17.16 -8.90 -18.03
C LYS A 170 -15.70 -8.50 -18.09
N ALA A 171 -15.22 -8.04 -19.24
CA ALA A 171 -13.86 -7.52 -19.39
C ALA A 171 -13.64 -6.35 -18.41
N VAL A 172 -12.59 -6.45 -17.58
CA VAL A 172 -12.26 -5.39 -16.61
C VAL A 172 -11.55 -4.28 -17.36
N THR A 173 -12.12 -3.08 -17.35
CA THR A 173 -11.51 -1.91 -17.99
C THR A 173 -10.30 -1.42 -17.17
N PHE A 174 -9.38 -0.71 -17.82
CA PHE A 174 -8.24 -0.06 -17.15
C PHE A 174 -8.72 0.82 -15.98
N ARG A 175 -9.73 1.66 -16.24
CA ARG A 175 -10.31 2.54 -15.24
C ARG A 175 -10.80 1.77 -14.01
N ARG A 176 -11.53 0.69 -14.22
CA ARG A 176 -12.02 -0.15 -13.11
C ARG A 176 -10.87 -0.72 -12.29
N THR A 177 -9.83 -1.21 -12.94
CA THR A 177 -8.63 -1.72 -12.27
C THR A 177 -7.93 -0.62 -11.47
N THR A 178 -7.77 0.58 -12.05
CA THR A 178 -7.14 1.72 -11.39
C THR A 178 -7.97 2.18 -10.21
N VAL A 179 -9.29 2.30 -10.34
CA VAL A 179 -10.19 2.69 -9.24
C VAL A 179 -10.11 1.69 -8.08
N LEU A 180 -10.17 0.39 -8.36
CA LEU A 180 -10.08 -0.66 -7.35
C LEU A 180 -8.75 -0.63 -6.61
N ALA A 181 -7.64 -0.57 -7.35
CA ALA A 181 -6.30 -0.54 -6.77
C ALA A 181 -6.04 0.74 -5.98
N THR A 182 -6.49 1.89 -6.50
CA THR A 182 -6.36 3.18 -5.83
C THR A 182 -7.17 3.23 -4.54
N ALA A 183 -8.41 2.74 -4.57
CA ALA A 183 -9.25 2.67 -3.38
C ALA A 183 -8.66 1.72 -2.32
N ALA A 184 -8.15 0.56 -2.73
CA ALA A 184 -7.48 -0.37 -1.83
C ALA A 184 -6.24 0.27 -1.19
N SER A 185 -5.42 0.97 -1.97
CA SER A 185 -4.25 1.67 -1.48
C SER A 185 -4.63 2.85 -0.56
N CYS A 186 -5.69 3.60 -0.87
CA CYS A 186 -6.20 4.65 0.04
C CYS A 186 -6.62 4.08 1.39
N GLY A 187 -7.27 2.92 1.43
CA GLY A 187 -7.61 2.26 2.68
C GLY A 187 -6.38 1.89 3.51
N TYR A 188 -5.34 1.37 2.86
CA TYR A 188 -4.05 1.14 3.49
C TYR A 188 -3.41 2.44 3.99
N LEU A 189 -3.37 3.48 3.16
CA LEU A 189 -2.78 4.78 3.53
C LEU A 189 -3.52 5.44 4.71
N MET A 190 -4.85 5.30 4.79
CA MET A 190 -5.63 5.74 5.95
C MET A 190 -5.23 4.97 7.21
N TYR A 191 -5.13 3.66 7.12
CA TYR A 191 -4.68 2.80 8.21
C TYR A 191 -3.28 3.21 8.68
N ASP A 192 -2.32 3.30 7.76
CA ASP A 192 -0.93 3.64 8.08
C ASP A 192 -0.79 5.07 8.59
N PHE A 193 -1.54 6.02 8.05
CA PHE A 193 -1.60 7.39 8.56
C PHE A 193 -2.09 7.46 10.01
N LEU A 194 -3.13 6.70 10.38
CA LEU A 194 -3.60 6.64 11.77
C LEU A 194 -2.55 5.97 12.67
N LEU A 195 -1.89 4.93 12.19
CA LEU A 195 -0.80 4.30 12.91
C LEU A 195 0.33 5.29 13.17
N LEU A 196 0.77 6.01 12.16
CA LEU A 196 1.84 7.01 12.25
C LEU A 196 1.51 8.19 13.17
N THR A 197 0.27 8.71 13.10
CA THR A 197 -0.09 9.97 13.76
C THR A 197 -0.68 9.81 15.14
N ILE A 198 -1.42 8.74 15.38
CA ILE A 198 -2.19 8.54 16.61
C ILE A 198 -1.61 7.40 17.45
N PHE A 199 -1.51 6.19 16.87
CA PHE A 199 -1.25 4.99 17.66
C PHE A 199 0.21 4.79 18.01
N ASP A 200 1.13 5.01 17.07
CA ASP A 200 2.56 4.71 17.25
C ASP A 200 3.49 5.91 17.00
N ARG A 201 2.93 7.13 17.05
CA ARG A 201 3.64 8.38 16.76
C ARG A 201 4.99 8.49 17.44
N LYS A 202 5.06 8.21 18.75
CA LYS A 202 6.30 8.36 19.54
C LYS A 202 7.40 7.40 19.06
N ASN A 203 7.03 6.15 18.74
CA ASN A 203 7.99 5.16 18.28
C ASN A 203 8.42 5.45 16.84
N MET A 204 7.50 5.87 15.97
CA MET A 204 7.79 6.25 14.59
C MET A 204 8.68 7.48 14.51
N LEU A 205 8.39 8.52 15.32
CA LEU A 205 9.24 9.71 15.40
C LEU A 205 10.66 9.36 15.91
N ARG A 206 10.77 8.45 16.89
CA ARG A 206 12.05 7.98 17.40
C ARG A 206 12.82 7.14 16.36
N ALA A 207 12.14 6.29 15.62
CA ALA A 207 12.73 5.40 14.63
C ALA A 207 13.28 6.14 13.40
N HIS A 208 12.56 7.17 12.94
CA HIS A 208 12.83 7.84 11.67
C HIS A 208 13.40 9.26 11.82
N GLY A 209 13.27 9.88 12.99
CA GLY A 209 13.57 11.30 13.20
C GLY A 209 12.49 12.22 12.62
N ARG A 210 12.48 13.48 13.07
CA ARG A 210 11.42 14.45 12.74
C ARG A 210 11.28 14.70 11.23
N ARG A 211 12.41 14.87 10.52
CA ARG A 211 12.40 15.17 9.08
C ARG A 211 11.76 14.04 8.27
N GLN A 212 12.24 12.82 8.47
CA GLN A 212 11.73 11.65 7.74
C GLN A 212 10.28 11.35 8.10
N TYR A 213 9.91 11.53 9.36
CA TYR A 213 8.53 11.40 9.83
C TYR A 213 7.60 12.36 9.09
N MET A 214 7.96 13.65 8.93
CA MET A 214 7.15 14.62 8.19
C MET A 214 7.03 14.25 6.71
N ILE A 215 8.10 13.75 6.08
CA ILE A 215 8.05 13.26 4.71
C ILE A 215 7.03 12.11 4.57
N TYR A 216 7.02 11.18 5.52
CA TYR A 216 6.02 10.09 5.53
C TYR A 216 4.60 10.62 5.68
N ILE A 217 4.35 11.54 6.60
CA ILE A 217 3.02 12.16 6.76
C ILE A 217 2.55 12.79 5.44
N MET A 218 3.39 13.60 4.81
CA MET A 218 3.06 14.24 3.53
C MET A 218 2.81 13.22 2.42
N HIS A 219 3.62 12.17 2.37
CA HIS A 219 3.43 11.07 1.42
C HIS A 219 2.07 10.37 1.55
N HIS A 220 1.51 10.29 2.76
CA HIS A 220 0.17 9.71 2.99
C HIS A 220 -0.95 10.71 2.73
N VAL A 221 -0.79 11.95 3.16
CA VAL A 221 -1.84 12.98 3.03
C VAL A 221 -2.11 13.32 1.56
N LEU A 222 -1.06 13.47 0.75
CA LEU A 222 -1.23 13.86 -0.66
C LEU A 222 -2.08 12.85 -1.46
N PRO A 223 -1.82 11.55 -1.46
CA PRO A 223 -2.67 10.58 -2.13
C PRO A 223 -4.10 10.54 -1.58
N LEU A 224 -4.27 10.61 -0.26
CA LEU A 224 -5.59 10.57 0.37
C LEU A 224 -6.48 11.74 -0.06
N LEU A 225 -5.90 12.90 -0.32
CA LEU A 225 -6.64 14.08 -0.80
C LEU A 225 -6.85 14.02 -2.32
N MET A 226 -5.84 13.63 -3.09
CA MET A 226 -5.82 13.82 -4.54
C MET A 226 -6.37 12.64 -5.32
N TRP A 227 -6.13 11.42 -4.89
CA TRP A 227 -6.55 10.24 -5.64
C TRP A 227 -8.08 10.07 -5.74
N PRO A 228 -8.89 10.35 -4.69
CA PRO A 228 -10.37 10.35 -4.82
C PRO A 228 -10.85 11.38 -5.83
N VAL A 229 -10.23 12.57 -5.85
CA VAL A 229 -10.56 13.65 -6.79
C VAL A 229 -10.26 13.23 -8.22
N ALA A 230 -9.03 12.77 -8.49
CA ALA A 230 -8.64 12.27 -9.81
C ALA A 230 -9.55 11.14 -10.30
N THR A 231 -9.88 10.20 -9.40
CA THR A 231 -10.80 9.09 -9.69
C THR A 231 -12.21 9.57 -10.05
N ARG A 232 -12.75 10.57 -9.33
CA ARG A 232 -14.07 11.12 -9.61
C ARG A 232 -14.18 11.69 -11.02
N TYR A 233 -13.23 12.55 -11.37
CA TYR A 233 -13.26 13.28 -12.64
C TYR A 233 -12.67 12.48 -13.80
N GLY A 234 -11.98 11.36 -13.53
CA GLY A 234 -11.28 10.57 -14.54
C GLY A 234 -10.09 11.32 -15.14
N THR A 235 -9.57 12.30 -14.40
CA THR A 235 -8.40 13.11 -14.76
C THR A 235 -7.14 12.57 -14.11
N PHE A 236 -5.99 12.73 -14.75
CA PHE A 236 -4.70 12.30 -14.18
C PHE A 236 -4.59 10.81 -13.82
N GLU A 237 -5.51 9.95 -14.31
CA GLU A 237 -5.56 8.53 -13.97
C GLU A 237 -4.23 7.79 -14.19
N TYR A 238 -3.47 8.17 -15.22
CA TYR A 238 -2.15 7.63 -15.46
C TYR A 238 -1.18 7.92 -14.31
N PHE A 239 -1.14 9.16 -13.84
CA PHE A 239 -0.23 9.57 -12.77
C PHE A 239 -0.62 8.93 -11.44
N VAL A 240 -1.92 8.79 -11.18
CA VAL A 240 -2.44 8.03 -10.02
C VAL A 240 -2.02 6.57 -10.12
N ALA A 241 -2.24 5.93 -11.26
CA ALA A 241 -1.86 4.55 -11.50
C ALA A 241 -0.34 4.33 -11.35
N TRP A 242 0.47 5.28 -11.81
CA TRP A 242 1.91 5.25 -11.62
C TRP A 242 2.30 5.35 -10.13
N GLY A 243 1.64 6.24 -9.38
CA GLY A 243 1.80 6.34 -7.93
C GLY A 243 1.44 5.03 -7.21
N VAL A 244 0.28 4.47 -7.51
CA VAL A 244 -0.19 3.19 -6.93
C VAL A 244 0.74 2.02 -7.31
N ARG A 245 1.28 1.98 -8.55
CA ARG A 245 2.28 0.97 -8.95
C ARG A 245 3.50 0.98 -8.02
N SER A 246 3.91 2.16 -7.58
CA SER A 246 5.07 2.31 -6.72
C SER A 246 4.93 1.57 -5.38
N GLU A 247 3.68 1.32 -4.95
CA GLU A 247 3.36 0.56 -3.73
C GLU A 247 3.84 -0.91 -3.79
N LEU A 248 4.07 -1.47 -5.00
CA LEU A 248 4.60 -2.83 -5.14
C LEU A 248 5.93 -3.03 -4.41
N SER A 249 6.76 -1.99 -4.32
CA SER A 249 8.01 -2.05 -3.56
C SER A 249 7.81 -2.24 -2.04
N GLN A 250 6.62 -1.94 -1.52
CA GLN A 250 6.29 -2.16 -0.10
C GLN A 250 6.23 -3.66 0.23
N ALA A 251 5.87 -4.52 -0.72
CA ALA A 251 5.89 -5.96 -0.50
C ALA A 251 7.30 -6.45 -0.15
N ALA A 252 8.31 -6.04 -0.93
CA ALA A 252 9.69 -6.37 -0.66
C ALA A 252 10.23 -5.70 0.63
N MET A 253 9.79 -4.47 0.92
CA MET A 253 10.13 -3.77 2.16
C MET A 253 9.54 -4.47 3.39
N GLY A 254 8.30 -4.94 3.32
CA GLY A 254 7.66 -5.71 4.39
C GLY A 254 8.41 -7.00 4.69
N LEU A 255 8.78 -7.77 3.66
CA LEU A 255 9.62 -8.98 3.82
C LEU A 255 10.95 -8.65 4.49
N ARG A 256 11.62 -7.59 4.04
CA ARG A 256 12.88 -7.12 4.66
C ARG A 256 12.67 -6.77 6.14
N THR A 257 11.57 -6.11 6.47
CA THR A 257 11.24 -5.74 7.86
C THR A 257 11.06 -6.96 8.76
N VAL A 258 10.41 -8.02 8.26
CA VAL A 258 10.30 -9.30 8.97
C VAL A 258 11.69 -9.91 9.21
N CYS A 259 12.55 -9.96 8.19
CA CYS A 259 13.94 -10.47 8.32
C CYS A 259 14.77 -9.68 9.33
N ILE A 260 14.60 -8.35 9.40
CA ILE A 260 15.22 -7.49 10.43
C ILE A 260 14.76 -7.94 11.83
N GLY A 261 13.44 -8.11 12.00
CA GLY A 261 12.87 -8.56 13.28
C GLY A 261 13.36 -9.94 13.68
N MET A 262 13.48 -10.85 12.71
CA MET A 262 14.01 -12.19 12.94
C MET A 262 15.52 -12.22 13.22
N GLY A 263 16.24 -11.13 12.95
CA GLY A 263 17.71 -11.06 13.12
C GLY A 263 18.46 -11.92 12.12
N ILE A 264 17.90 -12.14 10.92
CA ILE A 264 18.49 -13.01 9.88
C ILE A 264 19.06 -12.22 8.70
N LEU A 265 19.23 -10.90 8.83
CA LEU A 265 19.75 -10.07 7.73
C LEU A 265 21.16 -10.42 7.32
N ASP A 266 21.99 -10.89 8.25
CA ASP A 266 23.39 -11.28 8.01
C ASP A 266 23.51 -12.70 7.45
N THR A 267 22.38 -13.40 7.26
CA THR A 267 22.34 -14.71 6.61
C THR A 267 22.17 -14.56 5.10
N ILE A 268 22.44 -15.65 4.36
CA ILE A 268 22.21 -15.68 2.90
C ILE A 268 20.76 -15.31 2.53
N TYR A 269 19.78 -15.75 3.33
CA TYR A 269 18.37 -15.40 3.13
C TYR A 269 18.14 -13.90 3.30
N GLY A 270 18.73 -13.29 4.31
CA GLY A 270 18.64 -11.84 4.52
C GLY A 270 19.29 -11.05 3.39
N VAL A 271 20.44 -11.51 2.87
CA VAL A 271 21.08 -10.88 1.70
C VAL A 271 20.18 -10.98 0.47
N ILE A 272 19.58 -12.14 0.18
CA ILE A 272 18.66 -12.32 -0.94
C ILE A 272 17.46 -11.36 -0.81
N VAL A 273 16.87 -11.24 0.38
CA VAL A 273 15.73 -10.35 0.62
C VAL A 273 16.13 -8.88 0.48
N GLN A 274 17.33 -8.49 0.89
CA GLN A 274 17.83 -7.12 0.70
C GLN A 274 18.07 -6.81 -0.78
N LEU A 275 18.69 -7.71 -1.53
CA LEU A 275 18.88 -7.56 -2.97
C LEU A 275 17.55 -7.52 -3.71
N ASN A 276 16.59 -8.37 -3.32
CA ASN A 276 15.23 -8.34 -3.85
C ASN A 276 14.57 -6.96 -3.61
N PHE A 277 14.68 -6.41 -2.39
CA PHE A 277 14.13 -5.08 -2.09
C PHE A 277 14.75 -3.99 -2.99
N VAL A 278 16.08 -3.97 -3.14
CA VAL A 278 16.78 -2.99 -4.00
C VAL A 278 16.36 -3.16 -5.45
N GLY A 279 16.35 -4.40 -5.96
CA GLY A 279 15.96 -4.72 -7.32
C GLY A 279 14.51 -4.37 -7.64
N VAL A 280 13.57 -4.72 -6.76
CA VAL A 280 12.14 -4.38 -6.92
C VAL A 280 11.95 -2.87 -6.84
N TYR A 281 12.61 -2.18 -5.91
CA TYR A 281 12.54 -0.73 -5.81
C TYR A 281 13.01 -0.06 -7.11
N PHE A 282 14.18 -0.45 -7.62
CA PHE A 282 14.72 0.06 -8.88
C PHE A 282 13.74 -0.18 -10.03
N TRP A 283 13.31 -1.41 -10.21
CA TRP A 283 12.47 -1.80 -11.33
C TRP A 283 11.07 -1.16 -11.32
N VAL A 284 10.49 -0.95 -10.14
CA VAL A 284 9.14 -0.40 -10.02
C VAL A 284 9.13 1.13 -10.01
N ARG A 285 10.15 1.75 -9.41
CA ARG A 285 10.15 3.20 -9.16
C ARG A 285 11.15 3.96 -10.02
N MET A 286 12.37 3.41 -10.21
CA MET A 286 13.44 4.14 -10.90
C MET A 286 13.44 3.87 -12.40
N TRP A 287 13.33 2.61 -12.82
CA TRP A 287 13.29 2.26 -14.23
C TRP A 287 12.20 3.03 -15.02
N PRO A 288 10.93 3.11 -14.58
CA PRO A 288 9.90 3.84 -15.30
C PRO A 288 9.90 5.35 -15.03
N LEU A 289 10.80 5.87 -14.21
CA LEU A 289 10.84 7.28 -13.83
C LEU A 289 11.04 8.19 -15.05
N LEU A 290 11.92 7.80 -15.98
CA LEU A 290 12.18 8.57 -17.18
C LEU A 290 10.93 8.70 -18.06
N ASP A 291 10.17 7.62 -18.21
CA ASP A 291 8.93 7.64 -18.97
C ASP A 291 7.84 8.46 -18.27
N HIS A 292 7.82 8.43 -16.93
CA HIS A 292 6.94 9.27 -16.14
C HIS A 292 7.27 10.76 -16.33
N VAL A 293 8.54 11.15 -16.25
CA VAL A 293 8.99 12.53 -16.49
C VAL A 293 8.68 12.98 -17.92
N ARG A 294 8.94 12.14 -18.92
CA ARG A 294 8.57 12.40 -20.32
C ARG A 294 7.06 12.58 -20.48
N SER A 295 6.26 11.79 -19.78
CA SER A 295 4.81 11.89 -19.80
C SER A 295 4.33 13.20 -19.18
N MET A 296 4.95 13.63 -18.07
CA MET A 296 4.69 14.95 -17.48
C MET A 296 5.01 16.09 -18.44
N ALA A 297 6.17 16.04 -19.11
CA ALA A 297 6.60 17.06 -20.05
C ALA A 297 5.71 17.15 -21.33
N LYS A 298 5.11 16.01 -21.73
CA LYS A 298 4.22 15.92 -22.89
C LYS A 298 2.73 16.01 -22.54
N ALA A 299 2.40 16.15 -21.27
CA ALA A 299 1.03 16.20 -20.80
C ALA A 299 0.32 17.46 -21.31
N ASP A 300 -0.89 17.29 -21.80
CA ASP A 300 -1.80 18.40 -22.08
C ASP A 300 -2.53 18.81 -20.80
N TRP A 301 -1.84 19.58 -19.96
CA TRP A 301 -2.35 20.01 -18.67
C TRP A 301 -3.62 20.85 -18.74
N PHE A 302 -3.83 21.51 -19.89
CA PHE A 302 -4.94 22.44 -20.11
C PHE A 302 -6.04 21.83 -21.00
N ALA A 303 -6.08 20.51 -21.12
CA ALA A 303 -7.15 19.83 -21.86
C ALA A 303 -8.53 20.29 -21.37
N GLU A 304 -9.49 20.41 -22.30
CA GLU A 304 -10.83 21.00 -22.04
C GLU A 304 -11.60 20.31 -20.91
N ASN A 305 -11.41 18.99 -20.77
CA ASN A 305 -12.08 18.18 -19.76
C ASN A 305 -11.38 18.18 -18.39
N VAL A 306 -10.25 18.92 -18.23
CA VAL A 306 -9.57 19.08 -16.94
C VAL A 306 -10.09 20.33 -16.22
N PRO A 307 -10.77 20.19 -15.09
CA PRO A 307 -11.25 21.33 -14.32
C PRO A 307 -10.07 22.22 -13.88
N ARG A 308 -10.13 23.52 -14.16
CA ARG A 308 -9.05 24.47 -13.90
C ARG A 308 -8.56 24.48 -12.44
N TRP A 309 -9.47 24.28 -11.49
CA TRP A 309 -9.13 24.24 -10.08
C TRP A 309 -8.26 23.04 -9.68
N GLN A 310 -8.21 21.97 -10.51
CA GLN A 310 -7.33 20.82 -10.26
C GLN A 310 -5.88 21.08 -10.63
N LEU A 311 -5.61 22.03 -11.52
CA LEU A 311 -4.25 22.27 -12.03
C LEU A 311 -3.23 22.60 -10.94
N PRO A 312 -3.49 23.54 -9.99
CA PRO A 312 -2.52 23.83 -8.93
C PRO A 312 -2.15 22.59 -8.12
N PHE A 313 -3.14 21.76 -7.82
CA PHE A 313 -2.91 20.50 -7.09
C PHE A 313 -2.13 19.49 -7.94
N ALA A 314 -2.46 19.35 -9.22
CA ALA A 314 -1.77 18.44 -10.11
C ALA A 314 -0.30 18.84 -10.31
N PHE A 315 0.00 20.12 -10.52
CA PHE A 315 1.36 20.63 -10.63
C PHE A 315 2.21 20.39 -9.38
N PHE A 316 1.57 20.32 -8.22
CA PHE A 316 2.26 19.99 -6.98
C PHE A 316 2.33 18.47 -6.75
N THR A 317 1.22 17.74 -6.92
CA THR A 317 1.13 16.33 -6.48
C THR A 317 1.71 15.35 -7.47
N VAL A 318 1.76 15.65 -8.77
CA VAL A 318 2.30 14.73 -9.78
C VAL A 318 3.84 14.63 -9.74
N PRO A 319 4.62 15.72 -9.60
CA PRO A 319 6.08 15.64 -9.50
C PRO A 319 6.57 15.10 -8.15
N VAL A 320 5.88 15.39 -7.06
CA VAL A 320 6.34 15.05 -5.70
C VAL A 320 6.64 13.56 -5.52
N PRO A 321 5.80 12.61 -5.95
CA PRO A 321 6.14 11.18 -5.86
C PRO A 321 7.41 10.81 -6.64
N ALA A 322 7.64 11.43 -7.81
CA ALA A 322 8.86 11.22 -8.59
C ALA A 322 10.11 11.69 -7.81
N MET A 323 10.05 12.89 -7.24
CA MET A 323 11.13 13.44 -6.41
C MET A 323 11.39 12.59 -5.17
N LEU A 324 10.35 12.12 -4.50
CA LEU A 324 10.47 11.24 -3.34
C LEU A 324 11.09 9.90 -3.70
N ASN A 325 10.77 9.33 -4.85
CA ASN A 325 11.39 8.08 -5.31
C ASN A 325 12.90 8.24 -5.53
N VAL A 326 13.33 9.35 -6.13
CA VAL A 326 14.75 9.68 -6.29
C VAL A 326 15.44 9.87 -4.94
N TYR A 327 14.81 10.63 -4.03
CA TYR A 327 15.35 10.86 -2.68
C TYR A 327 15.56 9.53 -1.93
N TRP A 328 14.55 8.66 -1.90
CA TRP A 328 14.66 7.36 -1.24
C TRP A 328 15.66 6.44 -1.93
N TRP A 329 15.77 6.51 -3.25
CA TRP A 329 16.80 5.76 -3.99
C TRP A 329 18.20 6.10 -3.51
N PHE A 330 18.53 7.40 -3.38
CA PHE A 330 19.84 7.83 -2.86
C PHE A 330 20.06 7.34 -1.42
N MET A 331 19.03 7.34 -0.57
CA MET A 331 19.14 6.80 0.77
C MET A 331 19.41 5.28 0.77
N ILE A 332 18.74 4.53 -0.10
CA ILE A 332 18.95 3.08 -0.26
C ILE A 332 20.39 2.83 -0.74
N MET A 333 20.83 3.51 -1.78
CA MET A 333 22.18 3.35 -2.32
C MET A 333 23.27 3.76 -1.32
N GLY A 334 23.04 4.82 -0.55
CA GLY A 334 23.93 5.20 0.55
C GLY A 334 24.05 4.13 1.64
N ALA A 335 22.95 3.43 1.94
CA ALA A 335 22.97 2.29 2.87
C ALA A 335 23.73 1.08 2.28
N VAL A 336 23.49 0.76 1.01
CA VAL A 336 24.23 -0.29 0.28
C VAL A 336 25.72 0.01 0.26
N TRP A 337 26.10 1.25 -0.08
CA TRP A 337 27.50 1.68 -0.09
C TRP A 337 28.21 1.50 1.25
N LYS A 338 27.57 1.87 2.35
CA LYS A 338 28.11 1.66 3.70
C LYS A 338 28.41 0.19 4.02
N VAL A 339 27.57 -0.73 3.53
CA VAL A 339 27.78 -2.16 3.71
C VAL A 339 28.96 -2.64 2.86
N VAL A 340 29.00 -2.27 1.58
CA VAL A 340 30.04 -2.70 0.64
C VAL A 340 31.41 -2.12 1.00
N SER A 341 31.48 -0.84 1.43
CA SER A 341 32.71 -0.19 1.83
C SER A 341 33.28 -0.61 3.19
N GLY A 342 32.64 -1.60 3.85
CA GLY A 342 33.13 -2.12 5.12
C GLY A 342 32.92 -1.19 6.33
N GLY A 343 32.15 -0.12 6.16
CA GLY A 343 31.91 0.90 7.19
C GLY A 343 31.33 0.41 8.51
N ASN A 344 30.86 -0.83 8.57
CA ASN A 344 30.32 -1.44 9.80
C ASN A 344 31.35 -2.20 10.65
N LYS A 345 32.57 -2.42 10.16
CA LYS A 345 33.59 -3.19 10.94
C LYS A 345 34.12 -2.43 12.14
N LYS A 346 34.20 -1.10 12.08
CA LYS A 346 34.78 -0.28 13.19
C LYS A 346 33.93 -0.17 14.46
N LYS A 347 32.66 -0.58 14.46
CA LYS A 347 31.78 -0.49 15.65
C LYS A 347 31.77 -1.78 16.52
N LYS A 348 32.40 -2.87 16.08
CA LYS A 348 32.50 -4.11 16.88
C LYS A 348 33.76 -4.21 17.69
N GLU A 349 34.73 -3.32 17.48
CA GLU A 349 36.05 -3.35 18.17
C GLU A 349 36.22 -2.22 19.20
N ALA A 350 35.20 -1.40 19.44
CA ALA A 350 35.11 -0.39 20.48
C ALA A 350 33.99 -0.72 21.47
#